data_e896ec49cb3a7e0f01d91241cc2ecd99
#
_entry.id   e896ec49cb3a7e0f01d91241cc2ecd99
#
_cell.length_a   1.000
_cell.length_b   1.000
_cell.length_c   1.000
_cell.angle_alpha   90.00
_cell.angle_beta   90.00
_cell.angle_gamma   90.00
#
_symmetry.space_group_name_H-M   'P 1'
#
loop_
_entity.id
_entity.type
_entity.pdbx_description
1 polymer ?
#
loop_
_entity_poly.entity_id
_entity_poly.type
_entity_poly.pdbx_seq_one_letter_code
_entity_poly.pdbx_strand_id
1 'polypeptide(L)'
;MKRVFVRGEAETYANYDAALRGSGMEPVFSRNFADAESCDGLLLPGGFDIDPALYGQENVASVNIHPLRDKEELKLIRMFMAWERPILGICRGHQILNVALGGDMVQHIPDHYEVTPGLDGLHEVTAEHDFMRNLYGEKFVVNSAHHQIIGKLGQGLQVTCRSQEGYIEGVIHENGRVIGVQFHPERIGFAKRREEAVDGGALFEAFRKILEQTAAEYCL
;
A
#
# COMPACT_ATOMS: atom_id res chain seq x y z
N MET A 1 7.29 -0.67 21.15
CA MET A 1 6.80 -0.01 19.92
C MET A 1 7.00 -0.98 18.77
N LYS A 2 6.02 -1.13 17.87
CA LYS A 2 6.12 -2.02 16.71
C LYS A 2 7.04 -1.44 15.66
N ARG A 3 7.96 -2.24 15.15
CA ARG A 3 8.98 -1.84 14.16
C ARG A 3 8.51 -2.21 12.76
N VAL A 4 8.54 -1.23 11.84
CA VAL A 4 8.07 -1.41 10.46
C VAL A 4 9.21 -1.15 9.50
N PHE A 5 9.58 -2.18 8.73
CA PHE A 5 10.63 -2.05 7.71
C PHE A 5 10.12 -1.27 6.50
N VAL A 6 10.91 -0.33 6.02
CA VAL A 6 10.68 0.43 4.78
C VAL A 6 11.97 0.42 3.97
N ARG A 7 11.92 -0.14 2.76
CA ARG A 7 13.11 -0.14 1.89
C ARG A 7 13.44 1.26 1.40
N GLY A 8 14.60 1.79 1.74
CA GLY A 8 15.08 3.10 1.26
C GLY A 8 15.57 4.01 2.37
N GLU A 9 15.46 5.30 2.13
CA GLU A 9 15.95 6.36 3.01
C GLU A 9 14.78 7.21 3.53
N ALA A 10 14.85 7.63 4.79
CA ALA A 10 13.78 8.40 5.46
C ALA A 10 13.45 9.71 4.72
N GLU A 11 14.47 10.40 4.19
CA GLU A 11 14.32 11.65 3.48
C GLU A 11 13.46 11.50 2.20
N THR A 12 13.60 10.35 1.52
CA THR A 12 12.81 10.03 0.33
C THR A 12 11.34 9.77 0.69
N TYR A 13 11.09 9.23 1.89
CA TYR A 13 9.79 8.77 2.34
C TYR A 13 9.28 9.51 3.58
N ALA A 14 9.55 10.80 3.69
CA ALA A 14 9.24 11.63 4.87
C ALA A 14 7.75 11.59 5.29
N ASN A 15 6.81 11.48 4.33
CA ASN A 15 5.38 11.36 4.64
C ASN A 15 5.05 10.03 5.32
N TYR A 16 5.68 8.94 4.88
CA TYR A 16 5.52 7.60 5.47
C TYR A 16 6.18 7.53 6.84
N ASP A 17 7.36 8.16 7.01
CA ASP A 17 8.01 8.30 8.32
C ASP A 17 7.09 9.00 9.32
N ALA A 18 6.55 10.16 8.93
CA ALA A 18 5.63 10.93 9.75
C ALA A 18 4.35 10.14 10.10
N ALA A 19 3.77 9.41 9.14
CA ALA A 19 2.57 8.62 9.34
C ALA A 19 2.80 7.43 10.28
N LEU A 20 3.88 6.68 10.10
CA LEU A 20 4.24 5.56 10.99
C LEU A 20 4.49 6.03 12.42
N ARG A 21 5.30 7.09 12.61
CA ARG A 21 5.55 7.68 13.94
C ARG A 21 4.30 8.27 14.57
N GLY A 22 3.48 8.97 13.76
CA GLY A 22 2.20 9.53 14.21
C GLY A 22 1.22 8.49 14.71
N SER A 23 1.32 7.24 14.22
CA SER A 23 0.54 6.08 14.69
C SER A 23 1.26 5.24 15.76
N GLY A 24 2.33 5.72 16.35
CA GLY A 24 3.04 5.03 17.43
C GLY A 24 3.86 3.82 16.99
N MET A 25 4.25 3.74 15.71
CA MET A 25 5.16 2.74 15.16
C MET A 25 6.56 3.30 14.96
N GLU A 26 7.58 2.44 14.96
CA GLU A 26 8.97 2.79 14.68
C GLU A 26 9.34 2.39 13.25
N PRO A 27 9.51 3.35 12.31
CA PRO A 27 10.00 3.04 10.97
C PRO A 27 11.48 2.70 10.98
N VAL A 28 11.86 1.64 10.26
CA VAL A 28 13.23 1.20 10.04
C VAL A 28 13.53 1.33 8.54
N PHE A 29 14.11 2.47 8.15
CA PHE A 29 14.54 2.70 6.78
C PHE A 29 15.89 2.04 6.54
N SER A 30 15.96 1.12 5.59
CA SER A 30 17.22 0.44 5.25
C SER A 30 17.17 -0.16 3.84
N ARG A 31 18.36 -0.37 3.26
CA ARG A 31 18.57 -1.20 2.07
C ARG A 31 19.19 -2.55 2.42
N ASN A 32 19.59 -2.74 3.67
CA ASN A 32 20.10 -4.01 4.17
C ASN A 32 18.94 -4.89 4.64
N PHE A 33 18.74 -6.04 3.98
CA PHE A 33 17.65 -6.97 4.33
C PHE A 33 17.79 -7.64 5.69
N ALA A 34 19.00 -7.69 6.26
CA ALA A 34 19.18 -8.19 7.62
C ALA A 34 18.44 -7.34 8.66
N ASP A 35 18.27 -6.03 8.40
CA ASP A 35 17.53 -5.15 9.31
C ASP A 35 16.02 -5.49 9.34
N ALA A 36 15.49 -6.09 8.25
CA ALA A 36 14.10 -6.53 8.16
C ALA A 36 13.76 -7.67 9.13
N GLU A 37 14.74 -8.51 9.51
CA GLU A 37 14.53 -9.63 10.43
C GLU A 37 14.04 -9.17 11.79
N SER A 38 14.47 -7.98 12.22
CA SER A 38 14.11 -7.37 13.51
C SER A 38 12.80 -6.56 13.48
N CYS A 39 12.10 -6.50 12.34
CA CYS A 39 10.89 -5.71 12.17
C CYS A 39 9.62 -6.56 12.28
N ASP A 40 8.58 -6.02 12.91
CA ASP A 40 7.29 -6.69 13.08
C ASP A 40 6.45 -6.71 11.80
N GLY A 41 6.66 -5.77 10.88
CA GLY A 41 5.94 -5.65 9.63
C GLY A 41 6.70 -4.90 8.54
N LEU A 42 6.12 -4.87 7.34
CA LEU A 42 6.66 -4.22 6.14
C LEU A 42 5.70 -3.14 5.65
N LEU A 43 6.23 -1.96 5.32
CA LEU A 43 5.53 -0.98 4.51
C LEU A 43 6.20 -0.86 3.14
N LEU A 44 5.38 -0.99 2.10
CA LEU A 44 5.76 -0.79 0.70
C LEU A 44 5.24 0.57 0.24
N PRO A 45 6.09 1.57 0.06
CA PRO A 45 5.66 2.92 -0.28
C PRO A 45 5.30 3.08 -1.76
N GLY A 46 4.62 4.17 -2.09
CA GLY A 46 4.38 4.61 -3.45
C GLY A 46 5.65 4.87 -4.26
N GLY A 47 5.49 5.20 -5.52
CA GLY A 47 6.60 5.48 -6.43
C GLY A 47 6.25 5.27 -7.89
N PHE A 48 7.26 5.14 -8.72
CA PHE A 48 7.15 4.93 -10.16
C PHE A 48 6.68 3.51 -10.51
N ASP A 49 6.46 3.26 -11.80
CA ASP A 49 5.80 2.06 -12.29
C ASP A 49 6.64 0.78 -12.13
N ILE A 50 5.94 -0.34 -12.09
CA ILE A 50 6.51 -1.69 -12.02
C ILE A 50 6.84 -2.15 -13.44
N ASP A 51 7.95 -2.88 -13.62
CA ASP A 51 8.32 -3.47 -14.90
C ASP A 51 7.22 -4.45 -15.38
N PRO A 52 6.56 -4.19 -16.54
CA PRO A 52 5.51 -5.06 -17.08
C PRO A 52 5.96 -6.50 -17.32
N ALA A 53 7.24 -6.74 -17.56
CA ALA A 53 7.76 -8.10 -17.70
C ALA A 53 7.53 -8.97 -16.46
N LEU A 54 7.39 -8.38 -15.26
CA LEU A 54 7.14 -9.10 -14.01
C LEU A 54 5.72 -9.66 -13.90
N TYR A 55 4.78 -9.15 -14.70
CA TYR A 55 3.41 -9.66 -14.79
C TYR A 55 3.05 -10.13 -16.21
N GLY A 56 4.08 -10.45 -17.03
CA GLY A 56 3.92 -11.13 -18.31
C GLY A 56 3.40 -10.26 -19.45
N GLN A 57 3.56 -8.94 -19.37
CA GLN A 57 3.15 -8.01 -20.41
C GLN A 57 4.34 -7.30 -21.07
N GLU A 58 4.16 -6.87 -22.33
CA GLU A 58 5.04 -5.89 -22.95
C GLU A 58 4.80 -4.50 -22.35
N ASN A 59 5.83 -3.67 -22.31
CA ASN A 59 5.68 -2.29 -21.88
C ASN A 59 5.03 -1.45 -22.98
N VAL A 60 3.81 -0.97 -22.71
CA VAL A 60 3.04 -0.11 -23.62
C VAL A 60 2.78 1.29 -23.03
N ALA A 61 2.91 1.47 -21.71
CA ALA A 61 2.64 2.75 -21.06
C ALA A 61 3.33 2.96 -19.71
N SER A 62 4.05 1.95 -19.19
CA SER A 62 4.79 2.11 -17.92
C SER A 62 6.02 2.99 -18.09
N VAL A 63 6.23 3.89 -17.14
CA VAL A 63 7.30 4.90 -17.16
C VAL A 63 8.17 4.86 -15.90
N ASN A 64 9.41 5.33 -16.01
CA ASN A 64 10.33 5.44 -14.86
C ASN A 64 10.53 4.14 -14.08
N ILE A 65 10.55 2.99 -14.77
CA ILE A 65 10.73 1.66 -14.20
C ILE A 65 12.06 1.56 -13.45
N HIS A 66 12.04 0.94 -12.27
CA HIS A 66 13.23 0.73 -11.45
C HIS A 66 13.43 -0.77 -11.12
N PRO A 67 14.03 -1.59 -12.00
CA PRO A 67 14.05 -3.05 -11.88
C PRO A 67 14.71 -3.57 -10.59
N LEU A 68 15.71 -2.85 -10.05
CA LEU A 68 16.33 -3.24 -8.78
C LEU A 68 15.35 -3.10 -7.62
N ARG A 69 14.57 -2.01 -7.57
CA ARG A 69 13.56 -1.80 -6.55
C ARG A 69 12.47 -2.88 -6.65
N ASP A 70 12.00 -3.19 -7.85
CA ASP A 70 11.00 -4.23 -8.08
C ASP A 70 11.48 -5.59 -7.53
N LYS A 71 12.70 -5.99 -7.90
CA LYS A 71 13.30 -7.25 -7.44
C LYS A 71 13.46 -7.32 -5.92
N GLU A 72 13.88 -6.22 -5.30
CA GLU A 72 14.08 -6.14 -3.85
C GLU A 72 12.76 -6.15 -3.10
N GLU A 73 11.74 -5.42 -3.55
CA GLU A 73 10.41 -5.43 -2.93
C GLU A 73 9.70 -6.78 -3.10
N LEU A 74 9.78 -7.43 -4.27
CA LEU A 74 9.29 -8.80 -4.46
C LEU A 74 9.97 -9.81 -3.50
N LYS A 75 11.26 -9.63 -3.22
CA LYS A 75 11.96 -10.46 -2.23
C LYS A 75 11.45 -10.19 -0.81
N LEU A 76 11.30 -8.91 -0.43
CA LEU A 76 10.77 -8.52 0.88
C LEU A 76 9.35 -9.05 1.10
N ILE A 77 8.46 -8.93 0.11
CA ILE A 77 7.10 -9.47 0.20
C ILE A 77 7.15 -10.97 0.51
N ARG A 78 7.94 -11.75 -0.24
CA ARG A 78 8.07 -13.19 0.01
C ARG A 78 8.63 -13.51 1.40
N MET A 79 9.60 -12.74 1.89
CA MET A 79 10.16 -12.91 3.23
C MET A 79 9.11 -12.65 4.32
N PHE A 80 8.41 -11.51 4.26
CA PHE A 80 7.41 -11.15 5.28
C PHE A 80 6.19 -12.08 5.24
N MET A 81 5.75 -12.52 4.07
CA MET A 81 4.70 -13.54 3.95
C MET A 81 5.14 -14.88 4.54
N ALA A 82 6.37 -15.33 4.28
CA ALA A 82 6.90 -16.57 4.86
C ALA A 82 7.07 -16.49 6.40
N TRP A 83 7.32 -15.29 6.92
CA TRP A 83 7.35 -15.03 8.36
C TRP A 83 5.97 -14.76 8.95
N GLU A 84 4.91 -14.80 8.13
CA GLU A 84 3.53 -14.45 8.50
C GLU A 84 3.40 -13.06 9.15
N ARG A 85 4.32 -12.14 8.84
CA ARG A 85 4.32 -10.78 9.34
C ARG A 85 3.48 -9.86 8.46
N PRO A 86 2.76 -8.88 9.06
CA PRO A 86 1.90 -7.96 8.32
C PRO A 86 2.63 -7.10 7.29
N ILE A 87 1.93 -6.83 6.17
CA ILE A 87 2.41 -5.97 5.08
C ILE A 87 1.36 -4.92 4.76
N LEU A 88 1.77 -3.65 4.65
CA LEU A 88 0.96 -2.55 4.13
C LEU A 88 1.58 -2.04 2.83
N GLY A 89 0.85 -2.14 1.71
CA GLY A 89 1.23 -1.58 0.41
C GLY A 89 0.42 -0.33 0.08
N ILE A 90 1.08 0.76 -0.31
CA ILE A 90 0.44 2.04 -0.65
C ILE A 90 0.78 2.42 -2.09
N CYS A 91 -0.22 2.70 -2.91
CA CYS A 91 -0.11 3.07 -4.33
C CYS A 91 0.71 2.03 -5.11
N ARG A 92 1.94 2.34 -5.51
CA ARG A 92 2.83 1.34 -6.13
C ARG A 92 3.04 0.11 -5.22
N GLY A 93 3.09 0.29 -3.89
CA GLY A 93 3.18 -0.82 -2.93
C GLY A 93 1.98 -1.77 -2.99
N HIS A 94 0.77 -1.26 -3.20
CA HIS A 94 -0.44 -2.04 -3.46
C HIS A 94 -0.34 -2.84 -4.78
N GLN A 95 0.20 -2.21 -5.82
CA GLN A 95 0.38 -2.81 -7.13
C GLN A 95 1.41 -3.95 -7.12
N ILE A 96 2.59 -3.74 -6.48
CA ILE A 96 3.64 -4.77 -6.40
C ILE A 96 3.21 -5.96 -5.52
N LEU A 97 2.35 -5.76 -4.52
CA LEU A 97 1.71 -6.85 -3.76
C LEU A 97 0.86 -7.72 -4.69
N ASN A 98 0.05 -7.12 -5.55
CA ASN A 98 -0.77 -7.84 -6.53
C ASN A 98 0.11 -8.67 -7.48
N VAL A 99 1.16 -8.06 -8.03
CA VAL A 99 2.12 -8.73 -8.93
C VAL A 99 2.85 -9.86 -8.20
N ALA A 100 3.28 -9.67 -6.96
CA ALA A 100 3.94 -10.70 -6.16
C ALA A 100 3.09 -11.96 -5.94
N LEU A 101 1.77 -11.80 -5.96
CA LEU A 101 0.77 -12.86 -5.80
C LEU A 101 0.20 -13.38 -7.13
N GLY A 102 0.83 -13.03 -8.26
CA GLY A 102 0.49 -13.54 -9.59
C GLY A 102 -0.66 -12.81 -10.28
N GLY A 103 -0.99 -11.62 -9.83
CA GLY A 103 -1.88 -10.69 -10.52
C GLY A 103 -1.16 -9.92 -11.63
N ASP A 104 -1.91 -9.11 -12.37
CA ASP A 104 -1.39 -8.21 -13.41
C ASP A 104 -1.88 -6.76 -13.24
N MET A 105 -1.46 -5.89 -14.15
CA MET A 105 -1.73 -4.46 -14.11
C MET A 105 -2.35 -3.98 -15.42
N VAL A 106 -3.18 -2.96 -15.33
CA VAL A 106 -3.54 -2.06 -16.44
C VAL A 106 -2.54 -0.91 -16.41
N GLN A 107 -1.71 -0.80 -17.44
CA GLN A 107 -0.55 0.11 -17.46
C GLN A 107 -0.92 1.58 -17.59
N HIS A 108 -2.16 1.91 -17.97
CA HIS A 108 -2.62 3.30 -18.06
C HIS A 108 -4.13 3.38 -18.02
N ILE A 109 -4.62 4.30 -17.18
CA ILE A 109 -6.01 4.77 -17.15
C ILE A 109 -6.02 6.29 -17.24
N PRO A 110 -7.04 6.91 -17.88
CA PRO A 110 -7.20 8.37 -17.85
C PRO A 110 -7.71 8.84 -16.48
N ASP A 111 -7.47 10.10 -16.17
CA ASP A 111 -8.18 10.90 -15.16
C ASP A 111 -8.02 10.52 -13.66
N HIS A 112 -6.96 9.77 -13.29
CA HIS A 112 -6.66 9.41 -11.89
C HIS A 112 -5.34 10.00 -11.34
N TYR A 113 -4.81 11.07 -11.95
CA TYR A 113 -3.63 11.77 -11.43
C TYR A 113 -3.94 13.19 -10.97
N GLU A 114 -2.88 13.88 -10.55
CA GLU A 114 -2.95 15.26 -10.12
C GLU A 114 -3.72 16.14 -11.12
N VAL A 115 -4.81 16.73 -10.65
CA VAL A 115 -5.57 17.72 -11.41
C VAL A 115 -4.87 19.09 -11.35
N THR A 116 -4.10 19.32 -10.27
CA THR A 116 -3.31 20.56 -10.05
C THR A 116 -1.92 20.13 -9.58
N PRO A 117 -0.83 20.68 -10.14
CA PRO A 117 0.52 20.32 -9.70
C PRO A 117 0.70 20.45 -8.18
N GLY A 118 1.11 19.37 -7.53
CA GLY A 118 1.34 19.29 -6.08
C GLY A 118 0.08 19.09 -5.24
N LEU A 119 -1.10 18.86 -5.85
CA LEU A 119 -2.33 18.55 -5.14
C LEU A 119 -2.98 17.29 -5.76
N ASP A 120 -3.01 16.20 -5.02
CA ASP A 120 -3.70 14.97 -5.42
C ASP A 120 -5.17 15.24 -5.73
N GLY A 121 -5.70 14.62 -6.79
CA GLY A 121 -7.14 14.54 -7.06
C GLY A 121 -7.90 13.90 -5.90
N LEU A 122 -9.23 14.04 -5.91
CA LEU A 122 -10.12 13.34 -4.97
C LEU A 122 -11.20 12.60 -5.75
N HIS A 123 -11.54 11.38 -5.29
CA HIS A 123 -12.68 10.63 -5.82
C HIS A 123 -13.36 9.82 -4.71
N GLU A 124 -14.63 9.47 -4.96
CA GLU A 124 -15.40 8.60 -4.08
C GLU A 124 -15.07 7.13 -4.38
N VAL A 125 -14.94 6.34 -3.32
CA VAL A 125 -14.84 4.88 -3.38
C VAL A 125 -15.95 4.23 -2.56
N THR A 126 -16.35 3.01 -2.97
CA THR A 126 -17.34 2.19 -2.28
C THR A 126 -16.67 0.99 -1.64
N ALA A 127 -16.93 0.75 -0.36
CA ALA A 127 -16.42 -0.41 0.37
C ALA A 127 -17.13 -1.70 -0.07
N GLU A 128 -16.35 -2.73 -0.39
CA GLU A 128 -16.83 -4.08 -0.72
C GLU A 128 -16.53 -5.11 0.39
N HIS A 129 -15.62 -4.77 1.31
CA HIS A 129 -15.20 -5.65 2.40
C HIS A 129 -15.37 -4.96 3.76
N ASP A 130 -15.67 -5.74 4.80
CA ASP A 130 -15.91 -5.24 6.16
C ASP A 130 -14.72 -4.46 6.74
N PHE A 131 -13.50 -4.78 6.33
CA PHE A 131 -12.30 -4.04 6.74
C PHE A 131 -12.43 -2.54 6.42
N MET A 132 -12.74 -2.19 5.15
CA MET A 132 -12.90 -0.78 4.75
C MET A 132 -14.21 -0.18 5.25
N ARG A 133 -15.29 -0.98 5.28
CA ARG A 133 -16.59 -0.54 5.77
C ARG A 133 -16.52 -0.14 7.24
N ASN A 134 -15.82 -0.90 8.08
CA ASN A 134 -15.64 -0.59 9.49
C ASN A 134 -14.68 0.58 9.71
N LEU A 135 -13.76 0.83 8.77
CA LEU A 135 -12.77 1.89 8.89
C LEU A 135 -13.33 3.26 8.45
N TYR A 136 -14.06 3.30 7.32
CA TYR A 136 -14.45 4.53 6.63
C TYR A 136 -15.94 4.61 6.26
N GLY A 137 -16.72 3.54 6.48
CA GLY A 137 -18.12 3.45 6.07
C GLY A 137 -18.31 2.86 4.68
N GLU A 138 -19.57 2.87 4.19
CA GLU A 138 -19.94 2.28 2.89
C GLU A 138 -19.34 3.04 1.72
N LYS A 139 -19.31 4.37 1.80
CA LYS A 139 -18.77 5.28 0.78
C LYS A 139 -17.91 6.33 1.44
N PHE A 140 -16.77 6.61 0.83
CA PHE A 140 -15.82 7.58 1.36
C PHE A 140 -14.96 8.18 0.26
N VAL A 141 -14.39 9.36 0.51
CA VAL A 141 -13.55 10.09 -0.44
C VAL A 141 -12.08 9.87 -0.09
N VAL A 142 -11.27 9.55 -1.10
CA VAL A 142 -9.82 9.37 -1.01
C VAL A 142 -9.10 10.25 -2.01
N ASN A 143 -7.78 10.40 -1.84
CA ASN A 143 -6.94 11.09 -2.82
C ASN A 143 -6.47 10.14 -3.94
N SER A 144 -6.14 10.69 -5.08
CA SER A 144 -5.68 9.97 -6.27
C SER A 144 -4.46 10.64 -6.90
N ALA A 145 -3.42 9.85 -7.14
CA ALA A 145 -2.19 10.26 -7.80
C ALA A 145 -1.54 9.07 -8.54
N HIS A 146 -2.32 8.39 -9.40
CA HIS A 146 -1.87 7.19 -10.13
C HIS A 146 -2.48 7.13 -11.53
N HIS A 147 -1.78 6.50 -12.46
CA HIS A 147 -2.27 6.23 -13.81
C HIS A 147 -2.30 4.73 -14.14
N GLN A 148 -1.93 3.90 -13.18
CA GLN A 148 -1.99 2.43 -13.27
C GLN A 148 -2.90 1.88 -12.19
N ILE A 149 -3.55 0.75 -12.49
CA ILE A 149 -4.43 0.03 -11.56
C ILE A 149 -4.18 -1.48 -11.64
N ILE A 150 -4.65 -2.20 -10.64
CA ILE A 150 -4.73 -3.66 -10.69
C ILE A 150 -5.70 -4.07 -11.81
N GLY A 151 -5.24 -4.97 -12.69
CA GLY A 151 -6.06 -5.66 -13.68
C GLY A 151 -6.58 -6.98 -13.09
N LYS A 152 -5.86 -8.08 -13.31
CA LYS A 152 -6.16 -9.37 -12.68
C LYS A 152 -5.71 -9.38 -11.23
N LEU A 153 -6.59 -9.79 -10.33
CA LEU A 153 -6.30 -9.92 -8.91
C LEU A 153 -5.35 -11.09 -8.62
N GLY A 154 -4.37 -10.87 -7.75
CA GLY A 154 -3.43 -11.89 -7.27
C GLY A 154 -4.10 -12.93 -6.38
N GLN A 155 -3.45 -14.08 -6.25
CA GLN A 155 -3.97 -15.21 -5.47
C GLN A 155 -4.12 -14.85 -3.98
N GLY A 156 -5.26 -15.23 -3.39
CA GLY A 156 -5.58 -14.99 -1.98
C GLY A 156 -5.97 -13.53 -1.65
N LEU A 157 -5.90 -12.61 -2.62
CA LEU A 157 -6.37 -11.24 -2.43
C LEU A 157 -7.89 -11.16 -2.59
N GLN A 158 -8.51 -10.31 -1.78
CA GLN A 158 -9.91 -9.92 -1.83
C GLN A 158 -9.98 -8.41 -2.02
N VAL A 159 -10.91 -7.93 -2.85
CA VAL A 159 -11.12 -6.50 -3.06
C VAL A 159 -11.78 -5.91 -1.82
N THR A 160 -11.25 -4.77 -1.33
CA THR A 160 -11.82 -4.10 -0.15
C THR A 160 -12.62 -2.87 -0.51
N CYS A 161 -12.30 -2.20 -1.60
CA CYS A 161 -13.05 -1.05 -2.12
C CYS A 161 -12.74 -0.80 -3.60
N ARG A 162 -13.68 -0.12 -4.27
CA ARG A 162 -13.56 0.30 -5.69
C ARG A 162 -13.95 1.75 -5.88
N SER A 163 -13.37 2.37 -6.92
CA SER A 163 -13.81 3.65 -7.45
C SER A 163 -15.18 3.52 -8.16
N GLN A 164 -15.78 4.66 -8.53
CA GLN A 164 -17.06 4.68 -9.28
C GLN A 164 -16.92 4.04 -10.68
N GLU A 165 -15.74 4.09 -11.29
CA GLU A 165 -15.41 3.45 -12.56
C GLU A 165 -15.21 1.93 -12.42
N GLY A 166 -15.20 1.40 -11.20
CA GLY A 166 -15.00 -0.01 -10.90
C GLY A 166 -13.53 -0.40 -10.70
N TYR A 167 -12.60 0.54 -10.64
CA TYR A 167 -11.19 0.26 -10.41
C TYR A 167 -10.94 -0.21 -8.97
N ILE A 168 -10.05 -1.18 -8.81
CA ILE A 168 -9.68 -1.72 -7.50
C ILE A 168 -8.82 -0.68 -6.76
N GLU A 169 -9.37 -0.12 -5.68
CA GLU A 169 -8.72 0.88 -4.84
C GLU A 169 -8.17 0.31 -3.53
N GLY A 170 -8.53 -0.91 -3.20
CA GLY A 170 -8.00 -1.58 -2.03
C GLY A 170 -8.13 -3.10 -2.09
N VAL A 171 -7.18 -3.78 -1.47
CA VAL A 171 -7.16 -5.24 -1.32
C VAL A 171 -6.77 -5.65 0.09
N ILE A 172 -7.19 -6.85 0.49
CA ILE A 172 -6.72 -7.55 1.68
C ILE A 172 -6.48 -9.02 1.32
N HIS A 173 -5.42 -9.61 1.84
CA HIS A 173 -5.19 -11.04 1.69
C HIS A 173 -6.07 -11.83 2.68
N GLU A 174 -6.50 -13.03 2.31
CA GLU A 174 -7.39 -13.90 3.12
C GLU A 174 -6.85 -14.19 4.53
N ASN A 175 -5.53 -14.07 4.75
CA ASN A 175 -4.93 -14.20 6.08
C ASN A 175 -5.16 -12.96 6.99
N GLY A 176 -5.75 -11.88 6.47
CA GLY A 176 -6.02 -10.64 7.20
C GLY A 176 -4.79 -9.77 7.53
N ARG A 177 -3.57 -10.17 7.11
CA ARG A 177 -2.31 -9.52 7.51
C ARG A 177 -1.66 -8.69 6.40
N VAL A 178 -2.08 -8.89 5.15
CA VAL A 178 -1.53 -8.15 3.99
C VAL A 178 -2.61 -7.24 3.44
N ILE A 179 -2.35 -5.95 3.45
CA ILE A 179 -3.29 -4.91 3.03
C ILE A 179 -2.62 -4.06 1.96
N GLY A 180 -3.38 -3.70 0.93
CA GLY A 180 -2.96 -2.74 -0.08
C GLY A 180 -4.04 -1.70 -0.35
N VAL A 181 -3.64 -0.44 -0.52
CA VAL A 181 -4.52 0.65 -0.95
C VAL A 181 -3.88 1.43 -2.08
N GLN A 182 -4.69 1.81 -3.09
CA GLN A 182 -4.21 2.56 -4.24
C GLN A 182 -4.02 4.04 -3.94
N PHE A 183 -4.85 4.60 -3.07
CA PHE A 183 -4.73 5.98 -2.60
C PHE A 183 -3.56 6.19 -1.62
N HIS A 184 -3.27 7.43 -1.27
CA HIS A 184 -2.17 7.86 -0.42
C HIS A 184 -2.65 8.32 0.98
N PRO A 185 -2.88 7.42 1.93
CA PRO A 185 -3.36 7.77 3.28
C PRO A 185 -2.37 8.67 4.03
N GLU A 186 -1.06 8.58 3.76
CA GLU A 186 -0.01 9.42 4.33
C GLU A 186 -0.08 10.89 3.88
N ARG A 187 -0.91 11.18 2.85
CA ARG A 187 -1.10 12.54 2.30
C ARG A 187 -2.45 13.16 2.68
N ILE A 188 -3.34 12.39 3.34
CA ILE A 188 -4.66 12.86 3.80
C ILE A 188 -4.88 12.57 5.30
N GLY A 189 -3.83 12.32 6.07
CA GLY A 189 -3.85 12.09 7.50
C GLY A 189 -2.87 12.97 8.27
N PHE A 190 -2.96 12.95 9.59
CA PHE A 190 -2.07 13.67 10.51
C PHE A 190 -1.99 15.17 10.17
N ALA A 191 -0.78 15.71 10.01
CA ALA A 191 -0.58 17.12 9.65
C ALA A 191 -1.04 17.48 8.23
N LYS A 192 -1.35 16.49 7.39
CA LYS A 192 -1.85 16.65 6.01
C LYS A 192 -3.34 16.34 5.87
N ARG A 193 -4.07 16.33 6.98
CA ARG A 193 -5.51 16.08 6.99
C ARG A 193 -6.25 17.01 6.02
N ARG A 194 -7.11 16.41 5.19
CA ARG A 194 -8.03 17.11 4.28
C ARG A 194 -9.45 16.86 4.74
N GLU A 195 -10.25 17.92 4.91
CA GLU A 195 -11.63 17.82 5.40
C GLU A 195 -12.56 17.09 4.42
N GLU A 196 -12.25 17.19 3.11
CA GLU A 196 -13.03 16.57 2.04
C GLU A 196 -12.77 15.07 1.87
N ALA A 197 -11.73 14.54 2.50
CA ALA A 197 -11.34 13.14 2.42
C ALA A 197 -11.36 12.45 3.79
N VAL A 198 -11.34 11.12 3.78
CA VAL A 198 -11.21 10.34 5.02
C VAL A 198 -9.90 10.63 5.75
N ASP A 199 -9.86 10.32 7.04
CA ASP A 199 -8.62 10.39 7.80
C ASP A 199 -7.70 9.20 7.46
N GLY A 200 -6.67 9.45 6.66
CA GLY A 200 -5.68 8.45 6.31
C GLY A 200 -4.95 7.84 7.51
N GLY A 201 -4.87 8.56 8.63
CA GLY A 201 -4.29 8.07 9.89
C GLY A 201 -5.01 6.82 10.42
N ALA A 202 -6.31 6.67 10.19
CA ALA A 202 -7.07 5.51 10.62
C ALA A 202 -6.57 4.18 10.00
N LEU A 203 -6.07 4.21 8.74
CA LEU A 203 -5.47 3.02 8.12
C LEU A 203 -4.16 2.61 8.81
N PHE A 204 -3.31 3.57 9.16
CA PHE A 204 -2.06 3.30 9.90
C PHE A 204 -2.35 2.76 11.30
N GLU A 205 -3.38 3.27 11.99
CA GLU A 205 -3.84 2.73 13.26
C GLU A 205 -4.37 1.30 13.14
N ALA A 206 -5.12 1.00 12.08
CA ALA A 206 -5.58 -0.36 11.79
C ALA A 206 -4.40 -1.30 11.54
N PHE A 207 -3.40 -0.87 10.76
CA PHE A 207 -2.17 -1.64 10.52
C PHE A 207 -1.39 -1.90 11.82
N ARG A 208 -1.25 -0.90 12.71
CA ARG A 208 -0.64 -1.07 14.03
C ARG A 208 -1.35 -2.15 14.87
N LYS A 209 -2.69 -2.15 14.87
CA LYS A 209 -3.47 -3.17 15.58
C LYS A 209 -3.21 -4.58 15.05
N ILE A 210 -3.09 -4.75 13.72
CA ILE A 210 -2.76 -6.03 13.09
C ILE A 210 -1.35 -6.49 13.52
N LEU A 211 -0.35 -5.58 13.56
CA LEU A 211 0.99 -5.89 14.07
C LEU A 211 0.97 -6.36 15.54
N GLU A 212 0.13 -5.76 16.37
CA GLU A 212 -0.01 -6.13 17.78
C GLU A 212 -0.68 -7.50 17.95
N GLN A 213 -1.75 -7.78 17.19
CA GLN A 213 -2.46 -9.05 17.21
C GLN A 213 -1.57 -10.20 16.73
N THR A 214 -0.86 -10.03 15.60
CA THR A 214 0.08 -11.02 15.07
C THR A 214 1.15 -11.38 16.08
N ALA A 215 1.72 -10.41 16.80
CA ALA A 215 2.72 -10.71 17.82
C ALA A 215 2.16 -11.47 19.03
N ALA A 216 0.91 -11.25 19.40
CA ALA A 216 0.27 -11.98 20.50
C ALA A 216 0.06 -13.46 20.17
N GLU A 217 -0.20 -13.80 18.90
CA GLU A 217 -0.36 -15.19 18.43
C GLU A 217 0.94 -16.00 18.53
N TYR A 218 2.11 -15.36 18.41
CA TYR A 218 3.43 -16.03 18.56
C TYR A 218 3.90 -16.18 20.01
N CYS A 219 3.20 -15.55 20.97
CA CYS A 219 3.52 -15.64 22.40
C CYS A 219 2.72 -16.72 23.13
N LEU A 220 1.86 -17.47 22.44
CA LEU A 220 1.06 -18.59 22.96
C LEU A 220 1.64 -19.93 22.50
#